data_17d23b6e4b2f4b21c373041ec0054bd8
#
_entry.id   17d23b6e4b2f4b21c373041ec0054bd8
#
_cell.length_a   1.000
_cell.length_b   1.000
_cell.length_c   1.000
_cell.angle_alpha   90.00
_cell.angle_beta   90.00
_cell.angle_gamma   90.00
#
_symmetry.space_group_name_H-M   'P 1'
#
loop_
_entity.id
_entity.type
_entity.pdbx_description
1 polymer ?
#
loop_
_entity_poly.entity_id
_entity_poly.type
_entity_poly.pdbx_seq_one_letter_code
_entity_poly.pdbx_strand_id
1 'polypeptide(L)'
;MTIYFIRHAQSAFNAVHDPNKPDPMIFDAPITALGETQAQQARSEVKQLDLTNVIVSPFTRTLQTAQIIFGNRLPFQINSEVREQLCNSCDVGSLPEELARNYPHLNFDHLDDCWW
;
A
#
# COMPACT_ATOMS: atom_id res chain seq x y z
N MET A 1 7.97 -15.32 -17.88
CA MET A 1 7.37 -14.18 -17.12
C MET A 1 8.09 -14.05 -15.79
N THR A 2 8.44 -12.83 -15.39
CA THR A 2 9.07 -12.57 -14.10
C THR A 2 8.11 -11.76 -13.24
N ILE A 3 7.95 -12.16 -11.98
CA ILE A 3 7.11 -11.48 -10.99
C ILE A 3 8.04 -10.89 -9.93
N TYR A 4 7.84 -9.60 -9.63
CA TYR A 4 8.55 -8.89 -8.58
C TYR A 4 7.59 -8.57 -7.44
N PHE A 5 8.03 -8.82 -6.22
CA PHE A 5 7.30 -8.45 -5.01
C PHE A 5 7.99 -7.25 -4.37
N ILE A 6 7.22 -6.18 -4.14
CA ILE A 6 7.70 -4.98 -3.48
C ILE A 6 6.91 -4.81 -2.19
N ARG A 7 7.61 -4.81 -1.06
CA ARG A 7 6.99 -4.50 0.23
C ARG A 7 6.72 -2.99 0.32
N HIS A 8 5.62 -2.62 0.96
CA HIS A 8 5.33 -1.20 1.26
C HIS A 8 6.44 -0.57 2.10
N ALA A 9 6.63 0.74 1.94
CA ALA A 9 7.55 1.54 2.74
C ALA A 9 7.09 1.64 4.21
N GLN A 10 7.94 2.16 5.09
CA GLN A 10 7.61 2.29 6.52
C GLN A 10 6.29 3.02 6.71
N SER A 11 5.37 2.39 7.44
CA SER A 11 4.10 3.00 7.85
C SER A 11 4.22 3.65 9.23
N ALA A 12 3.25 4.50 9.57
CA ALA A 12 3.12 5.08 10.90
C ALA A 12 3.01 4.00 11.99
N PHE A 13 2.37 2.87 11.67
CA PHE A 13 2.33 1.72 12.57
C PHE A 13 3.72 1.12 12.77
N ASN A 14 4.47 0.85 11.69
CA ASN A 14 5.81 0.28 11.78
C ASN A 14 6.75 1.14 12.62
N ALA A 15 6.61 2.46 12.54
CA ALA A 15 7.48 3.40 13.25
C ALA A 15 7.37 3.31 14.77
N VAL A 16 6.22 2.88 15.29
CA VAL A 16 5.94 2.87 16.73
C VAL A 16 5.62 1.48 17.30
N HIS A 17 5.49 0.48 16.43
CA HIS A 17 5.14 -0.88 16.87
C HIS A 17 6.24 -1.51 17.69
N ASP A 18 5.87 -2.01 18.86
CA ASP A 18 6.71 -2.80 19.76
C ASP A 18 5.92 -4.05 20.17
N PRO A 19 6.41 -5.28 19.84
CA PRO A 19 5.68 -6.52 20.14
C PRO A 19 5.48 -6.75 21.65
N ASN A 20 6.23 -6.05 22.52
CA ASN A 20 6.09 -6.12 23.97
C ASN A 20 5.11 -5.08 24.54
N LYS A 21 4.48 -4.27 23.71
CA LYS A 21 3.54 -3.22 24.08
C LYS A 21 2.18 -3.44 23.42
N PRO A 22 1.11 -2.84 23.96
CA PRO A 22 -0.20 -2.86 23.31
C PRO A 22 -0.15 -2.32 21.88
N ASP A 23 -1.07 -2.81 21.04
CA ASP A 23 -1.25 -2.30 19.68
C ASP A 23 -1.50 -0.78 19.73
N PRO A 24 -0.79 0.03 18.95
CA PRO A 24 -0.93 1.49 18.96
C PRO A 24 -2.26 1.98 18.35
N MET A 25 -3.11 1.08 17.87
CA MET A 25 -4.45 1.39 17.31
C MET A 25 -4.40 2.41 16.16
N ILE A 26 -3.50 2.18 15.20
CA ILE A 26 -3.37 3.00 13.98
C ILE A 26 -3.95 2.21 12.80
N PHE A 27 -5.22 2.45 12.50
CA PHE A 27 -5.95 1.78 11.42
C PHE A 27 -5.50 2.29 10.06
N ASP A 28 -5.42 1.40 9.07
CA ASP A 28 -4.99 1.70 7.70
C ASP A 28 -3.86 2.74 7.64
N ALA A 29 -2.79 2.46 8.38
CA ALA A 29 -1.72 3.40 8.65
C ALA A 29 -1.05 3.91 7.35
N PRO A 30 -0.90 5.23 7.18
CA PRO A 30 -0.18 5.81 6.06
C PRO A 30 1.33 5.61 6.23
N ILE A 31 2.10 5.85 5.16
CA ILE A 31 3.56 5.84 5.24
C ILE A 31 4.08 7.08 5.98
N THR A 32 5.28 6.97 6.56
CA THR A 32 5.98 8.07 7.23
C THR A 32 6.86 8.84 6.24
N ALA A 33 7.45 9.97 6.70
CA ALA A 33 8.46 10.69 5.93
C ALA A 33 9.67 9.81 5.55
N LEU A 34 10.11 8.94 6.47
CA LEU A 34 11.13 7.92 6.16
C LEU A 34 10.61 6.95 5.08
N GLY A 35 9.35 6.52 5.19
CA GLY A 35 8.71 5.67 4.18
C GLY A 35 8.69 6.32 2.80
N GLU A 36 8.39 7.60 2.70
CA GLU A 36 8.46 8.34 1.42
C GLU A 36 9.87 8.31 0.83
N THR A 37 10.89 8.53 1.65
CA THR A 37 12.30 8.45 1.21
C THR A 37 12.66 7.06 0.72
N GLN A 38 12.24 6.01 1.43
CA GLN A 38 12.44 4.62 1.02
C GLN A 38 11.78 4.32 -0.34
N ALA A 39 10.55 4.78 -0.55
CA ALA A 39 9.83 4.60 -1.81
C ALA A 39 10.50 5.35 -2.96
N GLN A 40 10.99 6.56 -2.73
CA GLN A 40 11.74 7.34 -3.72
C GLN A 40 13.07 6.66 -4.12
N GLN A 41 13.78 6.06 -3.18
CA GLN A 41 14.98 5.26 -3.45
C GLN A 41 14.65 4.03 -4.30
N ALA A 42 13.61 3.29 -3.92
CA ALA A 42 13.15 2.12 -4.68
C ALA A 42 12.74 2.47 -6.11
N ARG A 43 12.20 3.65 -6.35
CA ARG A 43 11.83 4.15 -7.69
C ARG A 43 12.98 4.09 -8.68
N SER A 44 14.18 4.44 -8.26
CA SER A 44 15.38 4.43 -9.11
C SER A 44 15.75 3.02 -9.57
N GLU A 45 15.62 2.04 -8.67
CA GLU A 45 15.91 0.63 -8.96
C GLU A 45 14.83 0.02 -9.86
N VAL A 46 13.57 0.28 -9.54
CA VAL A 46 12.42 -0.27 -10.28
C VAL A 46 12.32 0.26 -11.71
N LYS A 47 12.81 1.47 -11.97
CA LYS A 47 12.87 2.05 -13.33
C LYS A 47 13.62 1.18 -14.34
N GLN A 48 14.55 0.36 -13.88
CA GLN A 48 15.37 -0.50 -14.73
C GLN A 48 14.67 -1.81 -15.09
N LEU A 49 13.54 -2.10 -14.45
CA LEU A 49 12.76 -3.31 -14.69
C LEU A 49 11.77 -3.10 -15.82
N ASP A 50 11.64 -4.10 -16.69
CA ASP A 50 10.66 -4.13 -17.77
C ASP A 50 9.33 -4.65 -17.21
N LEU A 51 8.50 -3.74 -16.69
CA LEU A 51 7.23 -4.02 -16.08
C LEU A 51 6.07 -3.55 -16.94
N THR A 52 5.02 -4.35 -17.02
CA THR A 52 3.81 -4.06 -17.80
C THR A 52 2.60 -3.75 -16.92
N ASN A 53 2.52 -4.32 -15.74
CA ASN A 53 1.37 -4.19 -14.84
C ASN A 53 1.85 -4.04 -13.40
N VAL A 54 1.05 -3.34 -12.58
CA VAL A 54 1.25 -3.20 -11.15
C VAL A 54 -0.02 -3.64 -10.44
N ILE A 55 0.10 -4.66 -9.60
CA ILE A 55 -0.99 -5.14 -8.74
C ILE A 55 -0.73 -4.61 -7.34
N VAL A 56 -1.71 -3.93 -6.75
CA VAL A 56 -1.56 -3.23 -5.46
C VAL A 56 -2.69 -3.64 -4.52
N SER A 57 -2.37 -3.90 -3.26
CA SER A 57 -3.39 -4.08 -2.23
C SER A 57 -4.06 -2.74 -1.91
N PRO A 58 -5.31 -2.77 -1.40
CA PRO A 58 -6.04 -1.52 -1.13
C PRO A 58 -5.58 -0.75 0.12
N PHE A 59 -4.61 -1.24 0.89
CA PHE A 59 -4.10 -0.51 2.05
C PHE A 59 -3.47 0.82 1.65
N THR A 60 -3.72 1.86 2.42
CA THR A 60 -3.18 3.20 2.17
C THR A 60 -1.65 3.19 2.03
N ARG A 61 -0.94 2.48 2.90
CA ARG A 61 0.53 2.36 2.83
C ARG A 61 1.03 1.78 1.50
N THR A 62 0.32 0.80 0.95
CA THR A 62 0.70 0.18 -0.33
C THR A 62 0.36 1.07 -1.51
N LEU A 63 -0.79 1.74 -1.48
CA LEU A 63 -1.18 2.72 -2.51
C LEU A 63 -0.20 3.88 -2.57
N GLN A 64 0.19 4.43 -1.42
CA GLN A 64 1.16 5.52 -1.34
C GLN A 64 2.54 5.08 -1.85
N THR A 65 3.00 3.90 -1.45
CA THR A 65 4.28 3.35 -1.94
C THR A 65 4.27 3.18 -3.45
N ALA A 66 3.22 2.57 -4.01
CA ALA A 66 3.07 2.36 -5.44
C ALA A 66 3.00 3.69 -6.21
N GLN A 67 2.28 4.67 -5.69
CA GLN A 67 2.16 6.00 -6.30
C GLN A 67 3.53 6.68 -6.41
N ILE A 68 4.36 6.62 -5.38
CA ILE A 68 5.70 7.20 -5.37
C ILE A 68 6.61 6.47 -6.37
N ILE A 69 6.59 5.13 -6.36
CA ILE A 69 7.46 4.32 -7.21
C ILE A 69 7.09 4.45 -8.69
N PHE A 70 5.81 4.32 -9.02
CA PHE A 70 5.35 4.19 -10.40
C PHE A 70 4.72 5.47 -10.95
N GLY A 71 4.13 6.32 -10.12
CA GLY A 71 3.36 7.47 -10.57
C GLY A 71 2.28 7.04 -11.56
N ASN A 72 2.24 7.69 -12.72
CA ASN A 72 1.27 7.39 -13.81
C ASN A 72 1.87 6.54 -14.95
N ARG A 73 3.05 5.96 -14.74
CA ARG A 73 3.75 5.22 -15.81
C ARG A 73 3.09 3.90 -16.18
N LEU A 74 2.45 3.26 -15.20
CA LEU A 74 1.80 1.97 -15.37
C LEU A 74 0.42 2.00 -14.72
N PRO A 75 -0.56 1.28 -15.28
CA PRO A 75 -1.87 1.14 -14.65
C PRO A 75 -1.78 0.29 -13.39
N PHE A 76 -2.52 0.70 -12.34
CA PHE A 76 -2.66 -0.07 -11.12
C PHE A 76 -3.93 -0.92 -11.17
N GLN A 77 -3.78 -2.20 -10.87
CA GLN A 77 -4.88 -3.10 -10.62
C GLN A 77 -4.99 -3.30 -9.09
N ILE A 78 -6.07 -2.81 -8.52
CA ILE A 78 -6.36 -2.99 -7.10
C ILE A 78 -6.85 -4.41 -6.86
N ASN A 79 -6.19 -5.13 -5.96
CA ASN A 79 -6.53 -6.51 -5.65
C ASN A 79 -6.35 -6.79 -4.16
N SER A 80 -7.45 -7.12 -3.47
CA SER A 80 -7.44 -7.44 -2.03
C SER A 80 -6.73 -8.76 -1.71
N GLU A 81 -6.58 -9.64 -2.68
CA GLU A 81 -5.92 -10.94 -2.44
C GLU A 81 -4.41 -10.83 -2.17
N VAL A 82 -3.79 -9.70 -2.53
CA VAL A 82 -2.38 -9.45 -2.25
C VAL A 82 -2.16 -8.63 -0.96
N ARG A 83 -3.18 -8.56 -0.11
CA ARG A 83 -3.12 -7.84 1.17
C ARG A 83 -2.36 -8.62 2.25
N GLU A 84 -1.95 -7.90 3.29
CA GLU A 84 -1.44 -8.48 4.53
C GLU A 84 -2.54 -9.22 5.29
N GLN A 85 -2.15 -10.20 6.10
CA GLN A 85 -3.06 -10.90 7.00
C GLN A 85 -3.51 -9.98 8.14
N LEU A 86 -4.76 -10.15 8.57
CA LEU A 86 -5.31 -9.39 9.70
C LEU A 86 -4.70 -9.87 11.03
N CYS A 87 -3.71 -9.14 11.52
CA CYS A 87 -3.01 -9.41 12.78
C CYS A 87 -3.05 -8.23 13.76
N ASN A 88 -2.97 -7.01 13.23
CA ASN A 88 -2.89 -5.77 14.02
C ASN A 88 -3.90 -4.73 13.52
N SER A 89 -4.05 -3.64 14.28
CA SER A 89 -4.97 -2.56 13.90
C SER A 89 -4.70 -1.99 12.51
N CYS A 90 -3.44 -1.91 12.11
CA CYS A 90 -3.05 -1.40 10.78
C CYS A 90 -3.52 -2.28 9.62
N ASP A 91 -3.96 -3.50 9.90
CA ASP A 91 -4.49 -4.45 8.91
C ASP A 91 -6.02 -4.38 8.79
N VAL A 92 -6.65 -3.45 9.49
CA VAL A 92 -8.01 -2.99 9.23
C VAL A 92 -7.92 -1.84 8.24
N GLY A 93 -8.52 -2.03 7.07
CA GLY A 93 -8.43 -1.08 5.96
C GLY A 93 -9.47 0.04 6.01
N SER A 94 -9.39 0.94 5.06
CA SER A 94 -10.41 1.96 4.81
C SER A 94 -11.51 1.40 3.91
N LEU A 95 -12.73 1.92 4.03
CA LEU A 95 -13.84 1.53 3.18
C LEU A 95 -13.56 1.88 1.71
N PRO A 96 -14.07 1.08 0.73
CA PRO A 96 -13.88 1.38 -0.68
C PRO A 96 -14.31 2.77 -1.09
N GLU A 97 -15.40 3.27 -0.53
CA GLU A 97 -15.89 4.63 -0.77
C GLU A 97 -14.88 5.71 -0.34
N GLU A 98 -14.24 5.52 0.81
CA GLU A 98 -13.23 6.43 1.31
C GLU A 98 -11.96 6.39 0.43
N LEU A 99 -11.54 5.19 0.03
CA LEU A 99 -10.41 5.01 -0.88
C LEU A 99 -10.69 5.67 -2.23
N ALA A 100 -11.89 5.54 -2.77
CA ALA A 100 -12.30 6.17 -4.03
C ALA A 100 -12.26 7.71 -3.95
N ARG A 101 -12.61 8.29 -2.81
CA ARG A 101 -12.50 9.74 -2.59
C ARG A 101 -11.04 10.22 -2.55
N ASN A 102 -10.16 9.44 -1.93
CA ASN A 102 -8.75 9.78 -1.78
C ASN A 102 -7.93 9.48 -3.05
N TYR A 103 -8.38 8.51 -3.85
CA TYR A 103 -7.73 8.05 -5.08
C TYR A 103 -8.73 7.97 -6.23
N PRO A 104 -9.28 9.10 -6.70
CA PRO A 104 -10.38 9.12 -7.67
C PRO A 104 -10.02 8.54 -9.04
N HIS A 105 -8.73 8.40 -9.35
CA HIS A 105 -8.23 7.81 -10.58
C HIS A 105 -8.08 6.29 -10.55
N LEU A 106 -8.32 5.66 -9.38
CA LEU A 106 -8.24 4.21 -9.20
C LEU A 106 -9.66 3.61 -9.04
N ASN A 107 -9.79 2.34 -9.41
CA ASN A 107 -11.07 1.62 -9.31
C ASN A 107 -11.09 0.72 -8.09
N PHE A 108 -12.02 0.96 -7.17
CA PHE A 108 -12.28 0.18 -5.97
C PHE A 108 -13.65 -0.49 -5.97
N ASP A 109 -14.43 -0.37 -7.06
CA ASP A 109 -15.84 -0.80 -7.13
C ASP A 109 -16.03 -2.31 -6.92
N HIS A 110 -15.00 -3.10 -7.24
CA HIS A 110 -15.02 -4.56 -7.10
C HIS A 110 -14.72 -5.07 -5.70
N LEU A 111 -14.39 -4.18 -4.76
CA LEU A 111 -14.08 -4.56 -3.39
C LEU A 111 -15.35 -4.69 -2.55
N ASP A 112 -15.36 -5.69 -1.66
CA ASP A 112 -16.33 -5.75 -0.57
C ASP A 112 -16.05 -4.63 0.45
N ASP A 113 -17.06 -4.22 1.22
CA ASP A 113 -16.89 -3.15 2.23
C ASP A 113 -15.81 -3.53 3.26
N CYS A 114 -15.77 -4.78 3.66
CA CYS A 114 -14.74 -5.35 4.53
C CYS A 114 -13.80 -6.26 3.70
N TRP A 115 -12.99 -5.65 2.87
CA TRP A 115 -12.06 -6.36 1.98
C TRP A 115 -10.78 -6.87 2.70
N TRP A 116 -10.49 -6.35 3.88
CA TRP A 116 -9.34 -6.74 4.72
C TRP A 116 -9.56 -8.02 5.51
#